data_16c520ad586440f6e24edd4037a008ba
#
_entry.id   16c520ad586440f6e24edd4037a008ba
#
_cell.length_a   1.000
_cell.length_b   1.000
_cell.length_c   1.000
_cell.angle_alpha   90.00
_cell.angle_beta   90.00
_cell.angle_gamma   90.00
#
_symmetry.space_group_name_H-M   'P 1'
#
loop_
_entity.id
_entity.type
_entity.pdbx_description
1 polymer ?
#
loop_
_entity_poly.entity_id
_entity_poly.type
_entity_poly.pdbx_seq_one_letter_code
_entity_poly.pdbx_strand_id
1 'polypeptide(L)'
;KDNTMAVKKKDSARLAKRLGGNLSERRKQLGWTQEMVAERVGVDAETISRIERGAHLPSLPTLDRLAVALRCSAGDLLSNEGPEEASEAATFGAWISELGTDDRAFVMTVVRNCCEYLGNRSK
;
A
#
# COMPACT_ATOMS: atom_id res chain seq x y z
N LYS A 1 24.57 21.87 -2.01
CA LYS A 1 24.45 21.51 -3.43
C LYS A 1 24.41 20.01 -3.62
N ASP A 2 25.31 19.30 -2.97
CA ASP A 2 25.37 17.84 -3.06
C ASP A 2 24.27 17.17 -2.25
N ASN A 3 23.72 17.88 -1.26
CA ASN A 3 22.65 17.37 -0.41
C ASN A 3 21.37 17.05 -1.18
N THR A 4 21.08 17.77 -2.26
CA THR A 4 19.87 17.56 -3.06
C THR A 4 19.88 16.18 -3.71
N MET A 5 21.02 15.78 -4.29
CA MET A 5 21.14 14.46 -4.92
C MET A 5 21.14 13.34 -3.89
N ALA A 6 21.79 13.55 -2.74
CA ALA A 6 21.79 12.58 -1.66
C ALA A 6 20.39 12.36 -1.09
N VAL A 7 19.61 13.44 -0.93
CA VAL A 7 18.22 13.37 -0.46
C VAL A 7 17.36 12.61 -1.48
N LYS A 8 17.51 12.91 -2.77
CA LYS A 8 16.76 12.20 -3.83
C LYS A 8 17.08 10.71 -3.85
N LYS A 9 18.34 10.34 -3.67
CA LYS A 9 18.75 8.94 -3.59
C LYS A 9 18.12 8.23 -2.39
N LYS A 10 18.12 8.87 -1.23
CA LYS A 10 17.52 8.32 -0.03
C LYS A 10 16.01 8.16 -0.18
N ASP A 11 15.35 9.14 -0.79
CA ASP A 11 13.92 9.09 -1.03
C ASP A 11 13.56 7.94 -1.98
N SER A 12 14.33 7.79 -3.06
CA SER A 12 14.13 6.70 -4.02
C SER A 12 14.37 5.34 -3.39
N ALA A 13 15.42 5.20 -2.59
CA ALA A 13 15.74 3.95 -1.92
C ALA A 13 14.67 3.56 -0.90
N ARG A 14 14.19 4.54 -0.15
CA ARG A 14 13.13 4.32 0.83
C ARG A 14 11.82 3.92 0.17
N LEU A 15 11.47 4.60 -0.91
CA LEU A 15 10.27 4.29 -1.69
C LEU A 15 10.36 2.92 -2.32
N ALA A 16 11.52 2.57 -2.89
CA ALA A 16 11.75 1.27 -3.50
C ALA A 16 11.59 0.14 -2.48
N LYS A 17 12.11 0.34 -1.29
CA LYS A 17 12.00 -0.65 -0.21
C LYS A 17 10.56 -0.83 0.24
N ARG A 18 9.83 0.27 0.37
CA ARG A 18 8.41 0.25 0.76
C ARG A 18 7.57 -0.47 -0.29
N LEU A 19 7.75 -0.09 -1.55
CA LEU A 19 7.04 -0.72 -2.65
C LEU A 19 7.34 -2.22 -2.70
N GLY A 20 8.61 -2.58 -2.60
CA GLY A 20 9.03 -3.98 -2.63
C GLY A 20 8.40 -4.81 -1.52
N GLY A 21 8.37 -4.25 -0.31
CA GLY A 21 7.74 -4.90 0.83
C GLY A 21 6.24 -5.10 0.64
N ASN A 22 5.55 -4.05 0.18
CA ASN A 22 4.11 -4.11 -0.07
C ASN A 22 3.78 -5.09 -1.19
N LEU A 23 4.58 -5.11 -2.24
CA LEU A 23 4.41 -6.05 -3.34
C LEU A 23 4.56 -7.50 -2.88
N SER A 24 5.61 -7.79 -2.14
CA SER A 24 5.88 -9.12 -1.60
C SER A 24 4.74 -9.58 -0.69
N GLU A 25 4.29 -8.70 0.20
CA GLU A 25 3.22 -9.00 1.13
C GLU A 25 1.92 -9.33 0.40
N ARG A 26 1.54 -8.49 -0.56
CA ARG A 26 0.31 -8.71 -1.33
C ARG A 26 0.38 -9.99 -2.14
N ARG A 27 1.53 -10.25 -2.75
CA ARG A 27 1.74 -11.48 -3.51
C ARG A 27 1.54 -12.72 -2.63
N LYS A 28 2.11 -12.69 -1.43
CA LYS A 28 1.99 -13.80 -0.48
C LYS A 28 0.56 -13.98 0.00
N GLN A 29 -0.17 -12.89 0.21
CA GLN A 29 -1.58 -12.96 0.59
C GLN A 29 -2.41 -13.68 -0.47
N LEU A 30 -2.05 -13.51 -1.74
CA LEU A 30 -2.72 -14.16 -2.84
C LEU A 30 -2.23 -15.61 -3.07
N GLY A 31 -1.18 -16.03 -2.38
CA GLY A 31 -0.59 -17.36 -2.55
C GLY A 31 0.18 -17.51 -3.85
N TRP A 32 0.68 -16.42 -4.41
CA TRP A 32 1.36 -16.44 -5.71
C TRP A 32 2.87 -16.44 -5.56
N THR A 33 3.54 -17.07 -6.54
CA THR A 33 5.01 -17.01 -6.66
C THR A 33 5.41 -15.75 -7.43
N GLN A 34 6.69 -15.40 -7.35
CA GLN A 34 7.24 -14.30 -8.16
C GLN A 34 7.04 -14.55 -9.65
N GLU A 35 7.18 -15.80 -10.08
CA GLU A 35 6.97 -16.19 -11.48
C GLU A 35 5.53 -15.95 -11.92
N MET A 36 4.58 -16.26 -11.07
CA MET A 36 3.16 -16.05 -11.37
C MET A 36 2.85 -14.55 -11.57
N VAL A 37 3.39 -13.71 -10.70
CA VAL A 37 3.21 -12.25 -10.84
C VAL A 37 3.88 -11.76 -12.11
N ALA A 38 5.11 -12.21 -12.37
CA ALA A 38 5.87 -11.82 -13.56
C ALA A 38 5.10 -12.13 -14.84
N GLU A 39 4.53 -13.32 -14.92
CA GLU A 39 3.74 -13.74 -16.07
C GLU A 39 2.53 -12.83 -16.29
N ARG A 40 1.82 -12.50 -15.22
CA ARG A 40 0.62 -11.64 -15.29
C ARG A 40 0.94 -10.21 -15.69
N VAL A 41 2.12 -9.73 -15.30
CA VAL A 41 2.52 -8.33 -15.56
C VAL A 41 3.27 -8.20 -16.90
N GLY A 42 3.81 -9.29 -17.40
CA GLY A 42 4.56 -9.28 -18.66
C GLY A 42 6.01 -8.89 -18.48
N VAL A 43 6.61 -9.23 -17.34
CA VAL A 43 8.03 -9.04 -17.07
C VAL A 43 8.63 -10.38 -16.63
N ASP A 44 9.95 -10.44 -16.47
CA ASP A 44 10.57 -11.67 -15.99
C ASP A 44 10.57 -11.73 -14.46
N ALA A 45 10.74 -12.94 -13.93
CA ALA A 45 10.72 -13.17 -12.48
C ALA A 45 11.85 -12.44 -11.77
N GLU A 46 12.99 -12.25 -12.43
CA GLU A 46 14.12 -11.50 -11.87
C GLU A 46 13.74 -10.04 -11.63
N THR A 47 12.95 -9.46 -12.54
CA THR A 47 12.47 -8.09 -12.36
C THR A 47 11.60 -7.99 -11.11
N ILE A 48 10.68 -8.95 -10.90
CA ILE A 48 9.84 -8.97 -9.71
C ILE A 48 10.72 -9.13 -8.46
N SER A 49 11.69 -10.03 -8.50
CA SER A 49 12.61 -10.22 -7.38
C SER A 49 13.36 -8.93 -7.02
N ARG A 50 13.84 -8.21 -8.03
CA ARG A 50 14.55 -6.94 -7.81
C ARG A 50 13.65 -5.88 -7.19
N ILE A 51 12.41 -5.80 -7.66
CA ILE A 51 11.45 -4.85 -7.09
C ILE A 51 11.18 -5.20 -5.62
N GLU A 52 10.95 -6.47 -5.31
CA GLU A 52 10.66 -6.91 -3.95
C GLU A 52 11.82 -6.67 -2.99
N ARG A 53 13.06 -6.74 -3.49
CA ARG A 53 14.25 -6.46 -2.67
C ARG A 53 14.55 -4.97 -2.52
N GLY A 54 13.78 -4.12 -3.19
CA GLY A 54 14.03 -2.69 -3.18
C GLY A 54 15.21 -2.26 -4.06
N ALA A 55 15.65 -3.15 -4.98
CA ALA A 55 16.77 -2.87 -5.86
C ALA A 55 16.36 -2.19 -7.16
N HIS A 56 15.07 -2.09 -7.43
CA HIS A 56 14.55 -1.52 -8.67
C HIS A 56 13.20 -0.86 -8.43
N LEU A 57 13.05 0.37 -8.93
CA LEU A 57 11.76 1.06 -8.97
C LEU A 57 11.17 0.89 -10.37
N PRO A 58 9.98 0.32 -10.49
CA PRO A 58 9.33 0.21 -11.79
C PRO A 58 8.86 1.57 -12.29
N SER A 59 8.66 1.67 -13.59
CA SER A 59 8.00 2.84 -14.18
C SER A 59 6.55 2.91 -13.71
N LEU A 60 5.92 4.07 -13.83
CA LEU A 60 4.51 4.22 -13.47
C LEU A 60 3.59 3.26 -14.23
N PRO A 61 3.76 3.06 -15.56
CA PRO A 61 2.95 2.07 -16.26
C PRO A 61 3.12 0.64 -15.72
N THR A 62 4.35 0.26 -15.37
CA THR A 62 4.60 -1.06 -14.78
C THR A 62 3.99 -1.17 -13.40
N LEU A 63 4.08 -0.11 -12.59
CA LEU A 63 3.45 -0.06 -11.28
C LEU A 63 1.93 -0.24 -11.39
N ASP A 64 1.31 0.42 -12.35
CA ASP A 64 -0.12 0.27 -12.59
C ASP A 64 -0.48 -1.16 -12.96
N ARG A 65 0.30 -1.78 -13.85
CA ARG A 65 0.08 -3.18 -14.24
C ARG A 65 0.24 -4.13 -13.05
N LEU A 66 1.21 -3.85 -12.18
CA LEU A 66 1.40 -4.62 -10.95
C LEU A 66 0.17 -4.53 -10.05
N ALA A 67 -0.33 -3.32 -9.85
CA ALA A 67 -1.51 -3.09 -9.01
C ALA A 67 -2.73 -3.83 -9.56
N VAL A 68 -2.98 -3.71 -10.86
CA VAL A 68 -4.10 -4.41 -11.51
C VAL A 68 -3.97 -5.93 -11.33
N ALA A 69 -2.78 -6.47 -11.59
CA ALA A 69 -2.53 -7.91 -11.48
C ALA A 69 -2.74 -8.41 -10.06
N LEU A 70 -2.34 -7.61 -9.06
CA LEU A 70 -2.44 -7.97 -7.64
C LEU A 70 -3.78 -7.59 -7.01
N ARG A 71 -4.69 -7.05 -7.80
CA ARG A 71 -6.04 -6.67 -7.35
C ARG A 71 -6.01 -5.64 -6.22
N CYS A 72 -5.16 -4.63 -6.38
CA CYS A 72 -5.05 -3.51 -5.45
C CYS A 72 -4.80 -2.23 -6.24
N SER A 73 -4.68 -1.11 -5.55
CA SER A 73 -4.38 0.17 -6.21
C SER A 73 -2.88 0.45 -6.16
N ALA A 74 -2.41 1.32 -7.05
CA ALA A 74 -1.04 1.79 -6.99
C ALA A 74 -0.77 2.47 -5.64
N GLY A 75 -1.76 3.17 -5.09
CA GLY A 75 -1.66 3.77 -3.77
C GLY A 75 -1.42 2.75 -2.66
N ASP A 76 -2.07 1.59 -2.75
CA ASP A 76 -1.86 0.52 -1.79
C ASP A 76 -0.42 0.04 -1.80
N LEU A 77 0.17 -0.08 -2.98
CA LEU A 77 1.56 -0.52 -3.12
C LEU A 77 2.56 0.51 -2.61
N LEU A 78 2.19 1.78 -2.59
CA LEU A 78 3.06 2.86 -2.13
C LEU A 78 2.77 3.29 -0.70
N SER A 79 1.79 2.69 -0.05
CA SER A 79 1.33 3.09 1.28
C SER A 79 2.36 2.75 2.35
N ASN A 80 2.45 3.60 3.37
CA ASN A 80 3.22 3.35 4.59
C ASN A 80 2.51 2.41 5.55
N GLU A 81 1.23 2.17 5.33
CA GLU A 81 0.43 1.37 6.25
C GLU A 81 0.80 -0.10 6.15
N GLY A 82 0.93 -0.74 7.31
CA GLY A 82 1.16 -2.17 7.36
C GLY A 82 -0.12 -2.93 6.98
N PRO A 83 0.02 -4.24 6.72
CA PRO A 83 -1.13 -5.07 6.33
C PRO A 83 -2.28 -5.05 7.34
N GLU A 84 -1.97 -5.00 8.63
CA GLU A 84 -2.99 -4.97 9.68
C GLU A 84 -3.78 -3.68 9.66
N GLU A 85 -3.08 -2.55 9.54
CA GLU A 85 -3.70 -1.22 9.50
C GLU A 85 -4.57 -1.07 8.26
N ALA A 86 -4.09 -1.54 7.12
CA ALA A 86 -4.86 -1.55 5.88
C ALA A 86 -6.10 -2.43 6.01
N SER A 87 -6.00 -3.56 6.72
CA SER A 87 -7.11 -4.48 6.95
C SER A 87 -8.20 -3.84 7.81
N GLU A 88 -7.81 -3.14 8.89
CA GLU A 88 -8.77 -2.44 9.75
C GLU A 88 -9.50 -1.34 8.99
N ALA A 89 -8.76 -0.54 8.22
CA ALA A 89 -9.34 0.53 7.42
C ALA A 89 -10.30 -0.04 6.38
N ALA A 90 -9.92 -1.11 5.71
CA ALA A 90 -10.75 -1.76 4.72
C ALA A 90 -12.03 -2.34 5.35
N THR A 91 -11.91 -2.94 6.51
CA THR A 91 -13.05 -3.50 7.25
C THR A 91 -14.02 -2.39 7.65
N PHE A 92 -13.51 -1.30 8.21
CA PHE A 92 -14.34 -0.15 8.58
C PHE A 92 -15.02 0.44 7.33
N GLY A 93 -14.26 0.60 6.25
CA GLY A 93 -14.81 1.11 4.99
C GLY A 93 -15.94 0.24 4.46
N ALA A 94 -15.80 -1.07 4.56
CA ALA A 94 -16.84 -2.01 4.13
C ALA A 94 -18.11 -1.83 4.96
N TRP A 95 -17.98 -1.67 6.27
CA TRP A 95 -19.14 -1.46 7.15
C TRP A 95 -19.92 -0.20 6.78
N ILE A 96 -19.22 0.91 6.58
CA ILE A 96 -19.91 2.19 6.33
C ILE A 96 -20.39 2.32 4.88
N SER A 97 -19.83 1.54 3.95
CA SER A 97 -20.21 1.63 2.54
C SER A 97 -21.65 1.21 2.29
N GLU A 98 -22.21 0.40 3.17
CA GLU A 98 -23.60 -0.06 3.06
C GLU A 98 -24.62 0.97 3.58
N LEU A 99 -24.13 2.02 4.22
CA LEU A 99 -24.98 3.05 4.84
C LEU A 99 -25.25 4.18 3.86
N GLY A 100 -26.38 4.85 4.02
CA GLY A 100 -26.70 6.07 3.29
C GLY A 100 -25.80 7.22 3.76
N THR A 101 -25.85 8.33 3.00
CA THR A 101 -24.97 9.48 3.25
C THR A 101 -25.11 10.04 4.67
N ASP A 102 -26.33 10.22 5.16
CA ASP A 102 -26.58 10.80 6.47
C ASP A 102 -26.10 9.86 7.59
N ASP A 103 -26.37 8.58 7.45
CA ASP A 103 -25.97 7.58 8.45
C ASP A 103 -24.45 7.44 8.47
N ARG A 104 -23.82 7.49 7.31
CA ARG A 104 -22.37 7.44 7.21
C ARG A 104 -21.72 8.64 7.91
N ALA A 105 -22.27 9.84 7.70
CA ALA A 105 -21.78 11.05 8.35
C ALA A 105 -21.92 10.95 9.88
N PHE A 106 -23.03 10.38 10.36
CA PHE A 106 -23.25 10.17 11.80
C PHE A 106 -22.19 9.24 12.37
N VAL A 107 -21.96 8.10 11.73
CA VAL A 107 -20.96 7.13 12.19
C VAL A 107 -19.57 7.75 12.21
N MET A 108 -19.21 8.49 11.17
CA MET A 108 -17.90 9.15 11.10
C MET A 108 -17.72 10.14 12.26
N THR A 109 -18.75 10.89 12.60
CA THR A 109 -18.72 11.84 13.73
C THR A 109 -18.51 11.11 15.05
N VAL A 110 -19.24 10.02 15.26
CA VAL A 110 -19.12 9.22 16.50
C VAL A 110 -17.71 8.66 16.63
N VAL A 111 -17.19 8.07 15.54
CA VAL A 111 -15.85 7.49 15.56
C VAL A 111 -14.79 8.55 15.85
N ARG A 112 -14.90 9.72 15.21
CA ARG A 112 -13.95 10.82 15.44
C ARG A 112 -13.98 11.26 16.90
N ASN A 113 -15.16 11.44 17.47
CA ASN A 113 -15.31 11.84 18.86
C ASN A 113 -14.72 10.82 19.82
N CYS A 114 -14.93 9.53 19.53
CA CYS A 114 -14.32 8.44 20.32
C CYS A 114 -12.80 8.50 20.26
N CYS A 115 -12.25 8.69 19.07
CA CYS A 115 -10.79 8.74 18.89
C CYS A 115 -10.19 9.93 19.63
N GLU A 116 -10.83 11.09 19.57
CA GLU A 116 -10.36 12.28 20.26
C GLU A 116 -10.40 12.09 21.79
N TYR A 117 -11.48 11.54 22.31
CA TYR A 117 -11.60 11.25 23.73
C TYR A 117 -10.50 10.29 24.20
N LEU A 118 -10.33 9.19 23.49
CA LEU A 118 -9.33 8.18 23.86
C LEU A 118 -7.92 8.69 23.72
N GLY A 119 -7.66 9.50 22.70
CA GLY A 119 -6.35 10.13 22.51
C GLY A 119 -5.99 11.08 23.63
N ASN A 120 -6.95 11.88 24.06
CA ASN A 120 -6.75 12.83 25.17
C ASN A 120 -6.57 12.10 26.52
N ARG A 121 -7.28 10.98 26.70
CA ARG A 121 -7.16 10.19 27.92
C ARG A 121 -5.79 9.55 28.07
N SER A 122 -5.13 9.26 26.94
CA SER A 122 -3.80 8.63 26.95
C SER A 122 -2.69 9.60 27.30
N LYS A 123 -2.96 10.90 27.31
CA LYS A 123 -2.00 11.94 27.74
C LYS A 123 -2.12 12.16 29.26
#